data_4640b31c98f4f32eed154885568fc4b0
#
_entry.id   4640b31c98f4f32eed154885568fc4b0
#
_cell.length_a   1.000
_cell.length_b   1.000
_cell.length_c   1.000
_cell.angle_alpha   90.00
_cell.angle_beta   90.00
_cell.angle_gamma   90.00
#
_symmetry.space_group_name_H-M   'P 1'
#
loop_
_entity.id
_entity.type
_entity.pdbx_description
1 polymer ?
#
loop_
_entity_poly.entity_id
_entity_poly.type
_entity_poly.pdbx_seq_one_letter_code
_entity_poly.pdbx_strand_id
1 'polypeptide(L)'
;SSAASDVYKRQDETIRPGTTAQKLGALKAVFQNDELSARFPQIRWHTTAGNASQMTDGASAMLLMSEKRAQQLGLRPRARFVALDVVGDDPLYMLTAPIPATRRVLAKAGMRLEQMDHCEINEAFASVPLAWLKELRELGADPERLNPRGGAIALGHPLGASGIRLMTTMLHALEDSGARYGLQSMCEAGGMANATIIERL
;
A
#
# COMPACT_ATOMS: atom_id res chain seq x y z
N SER A 1 24.98 -1.85 17.16
CA SER A 1 23.78 -1.30 16.57
C SER A 1 23.14 -0.26 17.46
N SER A 2 22.70 0.71 16.89
CA SER A 2 22.12 2.01 17.06
C SER A 2 20.95 2.22 18.05
N ALA A 3 20.55 1.27 18.87
CA ALA A 3 19.41 1.45 19.78
C ALA A 3 19.54 2.67 20.72
N ALA A 4 20.77 3.07 21.05
CA ALA A 4 21.00 4.23 21.89
C ALA A 4 20.88 5.57 21.15
N SER A 5 21.11 5.60 19.82
CA SER A 5 20.94 6.81 18.99
C SER A 5 19.47 7.08 18.67
N ASP A 6 18.65 6.03 18.60
CA ASP A 6 17.22 6.13 18.22
C ASP A 6 16.37 6.77 19.34
N VAL A 7 16.81 6.69 20.60
CA VAL A 7 16.12 7.34 21.73
C VAL A 7 16.06 8.87 21.61
N TYR A 8 16.94 9.46 20.82
CA TYR A 8 17.02 10.92 20.62
C TYR A 8 16.40 11.42 19.31
N LYS A 9 15.98 10.52 18.43
CA LYS A 9 15.26 10.91 17.20
C LYS A 9 13.85 11.40 17.56
N ARG A 10 13.62 12.67 17.38
CA ARG A 10 12.35 13.35 17.69
C ARG A 10 11.70 14.00 16.48
N GLN A 11 12.34 13.91 15.32
CA GLN A 11 11.89 14.55 14.09
C GLN A 11 11.98 13.58 12.92
N ASP A 12 11.04 13.71 11.98
CA ASP A 12 11.13 13.04 10.69
C ASP A 12 12.25 13.69 9.87
N GLU A 13 13.29 12.93 9.56
CA GLU A 13 14.46 13.36 8.80
C GLU A 13 14.22 13.31 7.29
N THR A 14 13.09 12.76 6.84
CA THR A 14 12.80 12.50 5.43
C THR A 14 12.05 13.62 4.74
N ILE A 15 11.47 14.54 5.49
CA ILE A 15 10.76 15.70 4.96
C ILE A 15 11.72 16.65 4.23
N ARG A 16 11.39 16.99 2.98
CA ARG A 16 12.17 17.89 2.12
C ARG A 16 11.36 19.14 1.77
N PRO A 17 11.38 20.20 2.58
CA PRO A 17 10.51 21.37 2.43
C PRO A 17 10.64 22.11 1.09
N GLY A 18 11.77 21.97 0.42
CA GLY A 18 12.03 22.64 -0.87
C GLY A 18 11.70 21.80 -2.10
N THR A 19 10.85 20.77 -1.98
CA THR A 19 10.45 19.90 -3.09
C THR A 19 9.53 20.66 -4.06
N THR A 20 9.85 20.59 -5.35
CA THR A 20 9.04 21.17 -6.44
C THR A 20 8.94 20.18 -7.59
N ALA A 21 7.92 20.31 -8.44
CA ALA A 21 7.77 19.49 -9.65
C ALA A 21 9.02 19.56 -10.56
N GLN A 22 9.62 20.74 -10.67
CA GLN A 22 10.85 20.93 -11.45
C GLN A 22 12.03 20.11 -10.87
N LYS A 23 12.21 20.15 -9.54
CA LYS A 23 13.27 19.36 -8.87
C LYS A 23 13.03 17.86 -9.02
N LEU A 24 11.79 17.41 -8.89
CA LEU A 24 11.43 16.01 -9.10
C LEU A 24 11.67 15.57 -10.54
N GLY A 25 11.32 16.41 -11.52
CA GLY A 25 11.54 16.13 -12.94
C GLY A 25 13.02 16.09 -13.35
N ALA A 26 13.92 16.70 -12.57
CA ALA A 26 15.36 16.67 -12.80
C ALA A 26 16.07 15.45 -12.19
N LEU A 27 15.36 14.59 -11.45
CA LEU A 27 15.95 13.39 -10.85
C LEU A 27 16.30 12.36 -11.91
N LYS A 28 17.44 11.71 -11.72
CA LYS A 28 17.85 10.61 -12.61
C LYS A 28 16.92 9.42 -12.47
N ALA A 29 16.61 8.78 -13.60
CA ALA A 29 15.94 7.49 -13.60
C ALA A 29 16.80 6.44 -12.89
N VAL A 30 16.19 5.68 -11.98
CA VAL A 30 16.79 4.50 -11.37
C VAL A 30 16.61 3.30 -12.28
N PHE A 31 17.25 2.24 -12.25
CA PHE A 31 17.15 1.05 -13.10
C PHE A 31 17.55 1.23 -14.58
N GLN A 32 17.72 2.43 -15.08
CA GLN A 32 18.17 2.66 -16.44
C GLN A 32 19.68 2.35 -16.56
N ASN A 33 20.03 1.49 -17.50
CA ASN A 33 21.39 1.22 -17.91
C ASN A 33 21.42 0.89 -19.41
N ASP A 34 22.62 0.85 -20.01
CA ASP A 34 22.77 0.65 -21.45
C ASP A 34 22.30 -0.73 -21.92
N GLU A 35 22.54 -1.78 -21.13
CA GLU A 35 22.11 -3.15 -21.44
C GLU A 35 20.58 -3.24 -21.48
N LEU A 36 19.90 -2.76 -20.43
CA LEU A 36 18.44 -2.79 -20.37
C LEU A 36 17.81 -1.86 -21.40
N SER A 37 18.42 -0.72 -21.68
CA SER A 37 17.94 0.21 -22.70
C SER A 37 18.07 -0.37 -24.11
N ALA A 38 19.12 -1.12 -24.40
CA ALA A 38 19.28 -1.82 -25.66
C ALA A 38 18.32 -3.00 -25.80
N ARG A 39 18.11 -3.76 -24.71
CA ARG A 39 17.20 -4.93 -24.67
C ARG A 39 15.73 -4.54 -24.76
N PHE A 40 15.36 -3.42 -24.16
CA PHE A 40 13.98 -2.94 -24.05
C PHE A 40 13.84 -1.49 -24.53
N PRO A 41 14.05 -1.20 -25.82
CA PRO A 41 14.04 0.17 -26.34
C PRO A 41 12.68 0.89 -26.25
N GLN A 42 11.59 0.13 -26.00
CA GLN A 42 10.25 0.67 -25.82
C GLN A 42 10.02 1.24 -24.41
N ILE A 43 10.88 0.93 -23.44
CA ILE A 43 10.70 1.40 -22.06
C ILE A 43 11.11 2.88 -21.98
N ARG A 44 10.21 3.68 -21.41
CA ARG A 44 10.51 5.03 -20.95
C ARG A 44 10.81 4.99 -19.46
N TRP A 45 12.02 5.38 -19.11
CA TRP A 45 12.53 5.27 -17.74
C TRP A 45 12.04 6.44 -16.89
N HIS A 46 10.94 6.26 -16.19
CA HIS A 46 10.29 7.29 -15.36
C HIS A 46 10.44 7.09 -13.85
N THR A 47 10.89 5.90 -13.43
CA THR A 47 11.07 5.63 -12.00
C THR A 47 12.30 6.36 -11.49
N THR A 48 12.10 7.21 -10.49
CA THR A 48 13.15 8.01 -9.84
C THR A 48 13.01 7.91 -8.32
N ALA A 49 13.98 8.41 -7.58
CA ALA A 49 13.87 8.52 -6.11
C ALA A 49 12.70 9.40 -5.65
N GLY A 50 12.14 10.25 -6.54
CA GLY A 50 11.02 11.14 -6.23
C GLY A 50 9.64 10.50 -6.37
N ASN A 51 9.55 9.31 -6.97
CA ASN A 51 8.30 8.56 -7.14
C ASN A 51 8.42 7.08 -6.71
N ALA A 52 9.35 6.82 -5.82
CA ALA A 52 9.58 5.54 -5.17
C ALA A 52 9.38 5.69 -3.65
N SER A 53 8.95 4.63 -3.00
CA SER A 53 8.92 4.60 -1.54
C SER A 53 10.33 4.68 -0.97
N GLN A 54 10.49 5.35 0.14
CA GLN A 54 11.75 5.39 0.87
C GLN A 54 11.75 4.35 1.99
N MET A 55 12.85 3.63 2.15
CA MET A 55 13.05 2.77 3.30
C MET A 55 13.14 3.64 4.56
N THR A 56 12.36 3.28 5.56
CA THR A 56 12.31 4.00 6.83
C THR A 56 12.28 3.01 7.98
N ASP A 57 12.68 3.47 9.15
CA ASP A 57 12.45 2.74 10.39
C ASP A 57 10.97 2.92 10.80
N GLY A 58 10.40 1.89 11.39
CA GLY A 58 9.01 1.96 11.86
C GLY A 58 8.57 0.67 12.52
N ALA A 59 7.57 0.78 13.36
CA ALA A 59 6.91 -0.35 14.01
C ALA A 59 5.40 -0.16 13.98
N SER A 60 4.68 -1.26 13.94
CA SER A 60 3.23 -1.28 14.01
C SER A 60 2.76 -2.50 14.79
N ALA A 61 1.60 -2.38 15.43
CA ALA A 61 1.00 -3.46 16.19
C ALA A 61 -0.52 -3.45 16.01
N MET A 62 -1.11 -4.63 15.96
CA MET A 62 -2.55 -4.82 15.88
C MET A 62 -2.98 -5.97 16.77
N LEU A 63 -4.02 -5.78 17.55
CA LEU A 63 -4.60 -6.82 18.39
C LEU A 63 -5.68 -7.57 17.59
N LEU A 64 -5.44 -8.86 17.36
CA LEU A 64 -6.36 -9.74 16.64
C LEU A 64 -6.84 -10.84 17.54
N MET A 65 -8.13 -11.14 17.48
CA MET A 65 -8.74 -12.24 18.20
C MET A 65 -10.06 -12.66 17.56
N SER A 66 -10.58 -13.81 17.97
CA SER A 66 -11.93 -14.21 17.58
C SER A 66 -12.98 -13.32 18.25
N GLU A 67 -14.13 -13.15 17.60
CA GLU A 67 -15.26 -12.41 18.15
C GLU A 67 -15.66 -12.94 19.54
N LYS A 68 -15.73 -14.27 19.70
CA LYS A 68 -16.00 -14.91 20.98
C LYS A 68 -15.01 -14.47 22.07
N ARG A 69 -13.72 -14.36 21.73
CA ARG A 69 -12.71 -13.93 22.70
C ARG A 69 -12.84 -12.45 23.06
N ALA A 70 -13.15 -11.59 22.10
CA ALA A 70 -13.40 -10.18 22.34
C ALA A 70 -14.58 -9.99 23.32
N GLN A 71 -15.67 -10.72 23.10
CA GLN A 71 -16.84 -10.70 24.00
C GLN A 71 -16.48 -11.15 25.40
N GLN A 72 -15.74 -12.26 25.56
CA GLN A 72 -15.30 -12.76 26.86
C GLN A 72 -14.45 -11.76 27.65
N LEU A 73 -13.68 -10.94 26.94
CA LEU A 73 -12.80 -9.93 27.54
C LEU A 73 -13.49 -8.56 27.69
N GLY A 74 -14.74 -8.42 27.27
CA GLY A 74 -15.45 -7.13 27.26
C GLY A 74 -14.83 -6.10 26.32
N LEU A 75 -14.08 -6.54 25.29
CA LEU A 75 -13.45 -5.66 24.32
C LEU A 75 -14.40 -5.37 23.17
N ARG A 76 -14.43 -4.11 22.76
CA ARG A 76 -15.18 -3.67 21.57
C ARG A 76 -14.31 -3.80 20.33
N PRO A 77 -14.62 -4.70 19.39
CA PRO A 77 -13.90 -4.78 18.14
C PRO A 77 -14.18 -3.52 17.29
N ARG A 78 -13.15 -3.00 16.62
CA ARG A 78 -13.25 -1.83 15.75
C ARG A 78 -13.57 -2.21 14.31
N ALA A 79 -13.08 -3.37 13.89
CA ALA A 79 -13.33 -3.91 12.56
C ALA A 79 -13.32 -5.44 12.59
N ARG A 80 -13.82 -6.05 11.52
CA ARG A 80 -13.67 -7.48 11.25
C ARG A 80 -13.07 -7.72 9.88
N PHE A 81 -12.36 -8.82 9.72
CA PHE A 81 -11.93 -9.31 8.41
C PHE A 81 -13.13 -9.89 7.66
N VAL A 82 -13.35 -9.44 6.43
CA VAL A 82 -14.36 -9.95 5.52
C VAL A 82 -13.78 -11.07 4.67
N ALA A 83 -12.64 -10.80 4.04
CA ALA A 83 -11.91 -11.77 3.22
C ALA A 83 -10.42 -11.44 3.18
N LEU A 84 -9.63 -12.48 2.99
CA LEU A 84 -8.18 -12.40 2.77
C LEU A 84 -7.81 -13.35 1.62
N ASP A 85 -6.85 -12.94 0.81
CA ASP A 85 -6.29 -13.78 -0.23
C ASP A 85 -4.80 -13.48 -0.44
N VAL A 86 -4.08 -14.44 -0.98
CA VAL A 86 -2.67 -14.34 -1.38
C VAL A 86 -2.54 -14.91 -2.78
N VAL A 87 -1.81 -14.22 -3.64
CA VAL A 87 -1.63 -14.62 -5.04
C VAL A 87 -0.17 -14.64 -5.44
N GLY A 88 0.18 -15.49 -6.39
CA GLY A 88 1.36 -15.37 -7.23
C GLY A 88 0.96 -14.89 -8.62
N ASP A 89 1.82 -14.09 -9.23
CA ASP A 89 1.69 -13.54 -10.57
C ASP A 89 3.06 -13.59 -11.26
N ASP A 90 3.22 -12.92 -12.39
CA ASP A 90 4.47 -12.90 -13.15
C ASP A 90 5.64 -12.30 -12.34
N PRO A 91 6.69 -13.09 -12.05
CA PRO A 91 7.83 -12.62 -11.27
C PRO A 91 8.67 -11.57 -12.00
N LEU A 92 8.59 -11.49 -13.34
CA LEU A 92 9.31 -10.48 -14.13
C LEU A 92 8.69 -9.09 -13.93
N TYR A 93 7.36 -8.99 -14.00
CA TYR A 93 6.65 -7.75 -13.68
C TYR A 93 6.69 -7.43 -12.19
N MET A 94 6.87 -8.43 -11.36
CA MET A 94 7.12 -8.41 -9.93
C MET A 94 6.03 -7.70 -9.09
N LEU A 95 5.54 -6.54 -9.50
CA LEU A 95 4.71 -5.64 -8.68
C LEU A 95 3.27 -5.48 -9.20
N THR A 96 2.84 -6.31 -10.16
CA THR A 96 1.48 -6.29 -10.73
C THR A 96 0.47 -7.14 -9.94
N ALA A 97 0.94 -8.02 -9.08
CA ALA A 97 0.12 -8.97 -8.33
C ALA A 97 -1.01 -8.36 -7.47
N PRO A 98 -0.96 -7.09 -6.97
CA PRO A 98 -2.12 -6.45 -6.34
C PRO A 98 -3.37 -6.41 -7.22
N ILE A 99 -3.23 -6.42 -8.55
CA ILE A 99 -4.36 -6.42 -9.50
C ILE A 99 -5.15 -7.72 -9.42
N PRO A 100 -4.55 -8.91 -9.69
CA PRO A 100 -5.27 -10.17 -9.53
C PRO A 100 -5.64 -10.47 -8.06
N ALA A 101 -4.85 -10.03 -7.07
CA ALA A 101 -5.19 -10.17 -5.65
C ALA A 101 -6.50 -9.44 -5.30
N THR A 102 -6.67 -8.22 -5.80
CA THR A 102 -7.91 -7.44 -5.63
C THR A 102 -9.10 -8.16 -6.25
N ARG A 103 -8.98 -8.63 -7.51
CA ARG A 103 -10.06 -9.37 -8.18
C ARG A 103 -10.47 -10.61 -7.38
N ARG A 104 -9.50 -11.37 -6.90
CA ARG A 104 -9.74 -12.61 -6.16
C ARG A 104 -10.37 -12.37 -4.78
N VAL A 105 -9.86 -11.41 -4.02
CA VAL A 105 -10.41 -11.13 -2.68
C VAL A 105 -11.84 -10.59 -2.75
N LEU A 106 -12.15 -9.78 -3.76
CA LEU A 106 -13.52 -9.31 -4.04
C LEU A 106 -14.45 -10.46 -4.41
N ALA A 107 -14.03 -11.34 -5.31
CA ALA A 107 -14.80 -12.54 -5.68
C ALA A 107 -15.05 -13.44 -4.45
N LYS A 108 -14.03 -13.66 -3.62
CA LYS A 108 -14.12 -14.44 -2.38
C LYS A 108 -15.09 -13.83 -1.38
N ALA A 109 -15.15 -12.51 -1.30
CA ALA A 109 -16.08 -11.77 -0.46
C ALA A 109 -17.50 -11.67 -1.05
N GLY A 110 -17.70 -11.97 -2.33
CA GLY A 110 -18.95 -11.70 -3.06
C GLY A 110 -19.24 -10.19 -3.16
N MET A 111 -18.19 -9.37 -3.25
CA MET A 111 -18.27 -7.91 -3.25
C MET A 111 -17.73 -7.32 -4.55
N ARG A 112 -18.13 -6.07 -4.83
CA ARG A 112 -17.61 -5.26 -5.93
C ARG A 112 -16.66 -4.19 -5.40
N LEU A 113 -15.71 -3.74 -6.25
CA LEU A 113 -14.74 -2.70 -5.89
C LEU A 113 -15.41 -1.36 -5.55
N GLU A 114 -16.51 -1.03 -6.21
CA GLU A 114 -17.32 0.17 -5.94
C GLU A 114 -17.87 0.26 -4.50
N GLN A 115 -17.95 -0.87 -3.80
CA GLN A 115 -18.40 -0.93 -2.42
C GLN A 115 -17.29 -0.64 -1.41
N MET A 116 -16.05 -0.52 -1.88
CA MET A 116 -14.92 -0.15 -1.02
C MET A 116 -14.87 1.37 -0.87
N ASP A 117 -15.00 1.83 0.35
CA ASP A 117 -14.96 3.26 0.68
C ASP A 117 -13.53 3.79 0.74
N HIS A 118 -12.57 2.91 0.99
CA HIS A 118 -11.15 3.24 1.13
C HIS A 118 -10.31 2.09 0.59
N CYS A 119 -9.33 2.40 -0.25
CA CYS A 119 -8.36 1.44 -0.77
C CYS A 119 -6.94 1.86 -0.37
N GLU A 120 -6.19 0.96 0.25
CA GLU A 120 -4.76 1.11 0.54
C GLU A 120 -3.98 0.16 -0.37
N ILE A 121 -3.33 0.70 -1.40
CA ILE A 121 -2.43 -0.04 -2.27
C ILE A 121 -1.01 0.43 -2.00
N ASN A 122 -0.15 -0.47 -1.53
CA ASN A 122 1.20 -0.08 -1.14
C ASN A 122 1.98 0.53 -2.32
N GLU A 123 2.56 1.69 -2.07
CA GLU A 123 3.30 2.47 -3.08
C GLU A 123 4.78 2.11 -3.10
N ALA A 124 5.14 0.88 -3.45
CA ALA A 124 6.55 0.54 -3.65
C ALA A 124 7.19 1.51 -4.65
N PHE A 125 6.47 1.81 -5.73
CA PHE A 125 6.72 2.86 -6.72
C PHE A 125 5.37 3.44 -7.15
N ALA A 126 5.32 4.67 -7.62
CA ALA A 126 4.08 5.30 -8.11
C ALA A 126 3.42 4.49 -9.24
N SER A 127 4.20 3.74 -10.01
CA SER A 127 3.68 2.86 -11.06
C SER A 127 2.74 1.77 -10.55
N VAL A 128 2.88 1.31 -9.30
CA VAL A 128 2.06 0.24 -8.72
C VAL A 128 0.60 0.68 -8.56
N PRO A 129 0.28 1.72 -7.78
CA PRO A 129 -1.10 2.20 -7.65
C PRO A 129 -1.65 2.75 -8.98
N LEU A 130 -0.81 3.34 -9.84
CA LEU A 130 -1.26 3.81 -11.16
C LEU A 130 -1.64 2.66 -12.09
N ALA A 131 -0.89 1.56 -12.10
CA ALA A 131 -1.24 0.36 -12.85
C ALA A 131 -2.52 -0.27 -12.30
N TRP A 132 -2.66 -0.35 -10.97
CA TRP A 132 -3.85 -0.86 -10.30
C TRP A 132 -5.10 -0.04 -10.68
N LEU A 133 -5.03 1.29 -10.63
CA LEU A 133 -6.12 2.19 -11.06
C LEU A 133 -6.51 1.95 -12.52
N LYS A 134 -5.51 1.87 -13.41
CA LYS A 134 -5.73 1.67 -14.83
C LYS A 134 -6.42 0.35 -15.13
N GLU A 135 -5.89 -0.74 -14.59
CA GLU A 135 -6.35 -2.11 -14.86
C GLU A 135 -7.69 -2.46 -14.20
N LEU A 136 -8.06 -1.75 -13.14
CA LEU A 136 -9.31 -1.96 -12.41
C LEU A 136 -10.34 -0.84 -12.62
N ARG A 137 -10.07 0.08 -13.54
CA ARG A 137 -10.97 1.21 -13.84
C ARG A 137 -12.39 0.76 -14.15
N GLU A 138 -12.55 -0.27 -14.97
CA GLU A 138 -13.86 -0.81 -15.34
C GLU A 138 -14.59 -1.53 -14.20
N LEU A 139 -13.86 -1.87 -13.12
CA LEU A 139 -14.43 -2.43 -11.90
C LEU A 139 -14.76 -1.34 -10.86
N GLY A 140 -14.57 -0.07 -11.18
CA GLY A 140 -14.86 1.04 -10.29
C GLY A 140 -13.69 1.49 -9.43
N ALA A 141 -12.44 1.24 -9.85
CA ALA A 141 -11.28 1.82 -9.18
C ALA A 141 -11.34 3.35 -9.26
N ASP A 142 -11.30 4.01 -8.11
CA ASP A 142 -11.48 5.43 -7.94
C ASP A 142 -10.23 6.05 -7.31
N PRO A 143 -9.56 7.01 -7.98
CA PRO A 143 -8.39 7.68 -7.44
C PRO A 143 -8.67 8.44 -6.13
N GLU A 144 -9.89 8.94 -5.92
CA GLU A 144 -10.26 9.65 -4.70
C GLU A 144 -10.34 8.72 -3.47
N ARG A 145 -10.51 7.43 -3.69
CA ARG A 145 -10.56 6.40 -2.64
C ARG A 145 -9.24 5.69 -2.45
N LEU A 146 -8.24 5.95 -3.30
CA LEU A 146 -6.95 5.30 -3.27
C LEU A 146 -5.95 6.10 -2.44
N ASN A 147 -5.47 5.51 -1.35
CA ASN A 147 -4.47 6.10 -0.45
C ASN A 147 -4.78 7.57 -0.07
N PRO A 148 -6.02 7.95 0.28
CA PRO A 148 -6.40 9.35 0.43
C PRO A 148 -5.70 10.05 1.61
N ARG A 149 -5.06 9.27 2.49
CA ARG A 149 -4.26 9.78 3.61
C ARG A 149 -2.76 9.71 3.38
N GLY A 150 -2.35 9.54 2.13
CA GLY A 150 -0.97 9.34 1.73
C GLY A 150 -0.53 7.89 1.84
N GLY A 151 0.49 7.54 1.07
CA GLY A 151 1.06 6.20 0.98
C GLY A 151 2.54 6.18 1.28
N ALA A 152 3.21 5.09 0.91
CA ALA A 152 4.60 4.84 1.23
C ALA A 152 5.58 5.88 0.64
N ILE A 153 5.22 6.54 -0.46
CA ILE A 153 6.05 7.60 -1.06
C ILE A 153 6.12 8.82 -0.13
N ALA A 154 4.99 9.19 0.47
CA ALA A 154 4.91 10.34 1.37
C ALA A 154 5.29 9.99 2.82
N LEU A 155 4.87 8.82 3.32
CA LEU A 155 4.95 8.43 4.73
C LEU A 155 6.11 7.49 5.05
N GLY A 156 6.78 6.96 4.03
CA GLY A 156 7.83 5.96 4.19
C GLY A 156 7.32 4.52 4.14
N HIS A 157 8.28 3.60 3.99
CA HIS A 157 8.00 2.17 3.83
C HIS A 157 8.86 1.32 4.77
N PRO A 158 8.49 1.25 6.06
CA PRO A 158 9.12 0.32 6.98
C PRO A 158 8.63 -1.09 6.66
N LEU A 159 9.38 -1.83 5.83
CA LEU A 159 8.97 -3.06 5.14
C LEU A 159 8.15 -4.01 6.02
N GLY A 160 8.69 -4.44 7.15
CA GLY A 160 8.02 -5.38 8.05
C GLY A 160 6.81 -4.81 8.82
N ALA A 161 6.70 -3.49 8.92
CA ALA A 161 5.60 -2.82 9.61
C ALA A 161 4.50 -2.31 8.66
N SER A 162 4.78 -2.19 7.36
CA SER A 162 3.90 -1.51 6.40
C SER A 162 2.51 -2.13 6.30
N GLY A 163 2.37 -3.44 6.34
CA GLY A 163 1.05 -4.08 6.23
C GLY A 163 0.10 -3.63 7.34
N ILE A 164 0.55 -3.65 8.59
CA ILE A 164 -0.25 -3.20 9.73
C ILE A 164 -0.38 -1.67 9.74
N ARG A 165 0.65 -0.92 9.30
CA ARG A 165 0.55 0.54 9.17
C ARG A 165 -0.55 0.95 8.19
N LEU A 166 -0.60 0.35 6.99
CA LEU A 166 -1.64 0.58 6.00
C LEU A 166 -3.03 0.25 6.57
N MET A 167 -3.16 -0.92 7.21
CA MET A 167 -4.40 -1.36 7.84
C MET A 167 -4.87 -0.37 8.93
N THR A 168 -3.94 0.14 9.73
CA THR A 168 -4.23 1.11 10.78
C THR A 168 -4.69 2.44 10.17
N THR A 169 -3.98 2.94 9.14
CA THR A 169 -4.39 4.15 8.41
C THR A 169 -5.79 4.01 7.84
N MET A 170 -6.06 2.89 7.16
CA MET A 170 -7.37 2.60 6.58
C MET A 170 -8.48 2.52 7.64
N LEU A 171 -8.24 1.83 8.76
CA LEU A 171 -9.23 1.72 9.83
C LEU A 171 -9.59 3.08 10.42
N HIS A 172 -8.59 3.92 10.71
CA HIS A 172 -8.86 5.28 11.20
C HIS A 172 -9.57 6.14 10.16
N ALA A 173 -9.22 6.02 8.89
CA ALA A 173 -9.91 6.74 7.82
C ALA A 173 -11.39 6.34 7.71
N LEU A 174 -11.70 5.05 7.83
CA LEU A 174 -13.08 4.55 7.85
C LEU A 174 -13.85 5.06 9.07
N GLU A 175 -13.20 5.12 10.24
CA GLU A 175 -13.83 5.66 11.46
C GLU A 175 -14.13 7.15 11.35
N ASP A 176 -13.16 7.94 10.90
CA ASP A 176 -13.31 9.40 10.78
C ASP A 176 -14.38 9.81 9.76
N SER A 177 -14.52 9.05 8.68
CA SER A 177 -15.52 9.31 7.63
C SER A 177 -16.87 8.66 7.88
N GLY A 178 -17.00 7.78 8.88
CA GLY A 178 -18.18 6.97 9.09
C GLY A 178 -18.39 5.88 8.02
N ALA A 179 -17.40 5.66 7.17
CA ALA A 179 -17.41 4.68 6.10
C ALA A 179 -17.28 3.23 6.64
N ARG A 180 -17.53 2.24 5.78
CA ARG A 180 -17.72 0.87 6.24
C ARG A 180 -16.66 -0.11 5.76
N TYR A 181 -16.35 -0.14 4.46
CA TYR A 181 -15.49 -1.15 3.87
C TYR A 181 -14.17 -0.58 3.39
N GLY A 182 -13.08 -1.27 3.72
CA GLY A 182 -11.76 -0.96 3.23
C GLY A 182 -11.08 -2.18 2.61
N LEU A 183 -10.31 -1.93 1.54
CA LEU A 183 -9.49 -2.91 0.85
C LEU A 183 -8.03 -2.51 0.96
N GLN A 184 -7.19 -3.44 1.38
CA GLN A 184 -5.73 -3.28 1.37
C GLN A 184 -5.12 -4.31 0.46
N SER A 185 -4.10 -3.92 -0.33
CA SER A 185 -3.23 -4.86 -1.03
C SER A 185 -1.79 -4.37 -1.06
N MET A 186 -0.87 -5.31 -0.96
CA MET A 186 0.56 -5.04 -1.03
C MET A 186 1.20 -5.96 -2.05
N CYS A 187 2.04 -5.36 -2.92
CA CYS A 187 2.95 -6.13 -3.76
C CYS A 187 4.13 -6.64 -2.92
N GLU A 188 4.60 -7.81 -3.25
CA GLU A 188 5.73 -8.49 -2.64
C GLU A 188 6.71 -8.92 -3.72
N ALA A 189 8.00 -8.94 -3.40
CA ALA A 189 9.05 -9.34 -4.33
C ALA A 189 8.80 -10.76 -4.86
N GLY A 190 9.11 -10.98 -6.14
CA GLY A 190 8.90 -12.28 -6.79
C GLY A 190 7.52 -12.47 -7.42
N GLY A 191 6.75 -11.40 -7.60
CA GLY A 191 5.44 -11.45 -8.26
C GLY A 191 4.32 -11.89 -7.33
N MET A 192 4.41 -11.61 -6.06
CA MET A 192 3.37 -11.97 -5.09
C MET A 192 2.60 -10.74 -4.60
N ALA A 193 1.39 -10.98 -4.08
CA ALA A 193 0.64 -9.99 -3.33
C ALA A 193 -0.32 -10.64 -2.34
N ASN A 194 -0.60 -9.93 -1.26
CA ASN A 194 -1.75 -10.18 -0.42
C ASN A 194 -2.86 -9.15 -0.70
N ALA A 195 -4.09 -9.51 -0.40
CA ALA A 195 -5.21 -8.58 -0.37
C ALA A 195 -6.14 -8.91 0.79
N THR A 196 -6.67 -7.87 1.44
CA THR A 196 -7.52 -7.98 2.61
C THR A 196 -8.67 -7.00 2.52
N ILE A 197 -9.89 -7.46 2.83
CA ILE A 197 -11.05 -6.60 3.01
C ILE A 197 -11.42 -6.60 4.48
N ILE A 198 -11.58 -5.42 5.04
CA ILE A 198 -12.13 -5.22 6.39
C ILE A 198 -13.47 -4.48 6.34
N GLU A 199 -14.27 -4.72 7.36
CA GLU A 199 -15.49 -3.98 7.65
C GLU A 199 -15.32 -3.29 9.00
N ARG A 200 -15.51 -1.97 9.04
CA ARG A 200 -15.61 -1.21 10.30
C ARG A 200 -16.93 -1.55 10.99
N LEU A 201 -16.90 -1.77 12.29
CA LEU A 201 -18.05 -2.13 13.14
C LEU A 201 -18.62 -0.92 13.89
#